data_d6d9d1895645775ba4c47e29b6b9f1f9
#
_entry.id   d6d9d1895645775ba4c47e29b6b9f1f9
#
_cell.length_a   1.000
_cell.length_b   1.000
_cell.length_c   1.000
_cell.angle_alpha   90.00
_cell.angle_beta   90.00
_cell.angle_gamma   90.00
#
_symmetry.space_group_name_H-M   'P 1'
#
loop_
_entity.id
_entity.type
_entity.pdbx_description
1 polymer ?
#
loop_
_entity_poly.entity_id
_entity_poly.type
_entity_poly.pdbx_seq_one_letter_code
_entity_poly.pdbx_strand_id
1 'polypeptide(L)'
;MGLEEEESTVTSAPTGSLSDIEGTWSLGCTSEKPYEQETVQIHGVDFVLETLVYGDSDSACSVARYSVKKHYTNLVPGTERTLSNETMGYSLTSALKEFSVTPLNDNTTNTMNLNNYCGESSWQTNQTMNVAGKDCGNGANPILNSKVYDRYSFTTESLYLDGSQKTYQKQP
;
A
#
# COMPACT_ATOMS: atom_id res chain seq x y z
N MET A 1 -23.72 -45.10 -34.27
CA MET A 1 -22.44 -44.79 -33.60
C MET A 1 -22.41 -43.30 -33.40
N GLY A 2 -22.98 -42.83 -32.27
CA GLY A 2 -23.05 -41.42 -31.95
C GLY A 2 -21.71 -41.02 -31.26
N LEU A 3 -21.06 -40.04 -31.79
CA LEU A 3 -19.94 -39.35 -31.12
C LEU A 3 -20.59 -38.38 -30.13
N GLU A 4 -20.52 -38.66 -28.85
CA GLU A 4 -20.81 -37.70 -27.82
C GLU A 4 -19.63 -36.70 -27.80
N GLU A 5 -19.88 -35.46 -28.25
CA GLU A 5 -18.97 -34.34 -28.03
C GLU A 5 -18.97 -34.04 -26.52
N GLU A 6 -17.89 -34.39 -25.83
CA GLU A 6 -17.64 -33.90 -24.49
C GLU A 6 -17.48 -32.37 -24.53
N GLU A 7 -18.52 -31.67 -24.13
CA GLU A 7 -18.47 -30.22 -23.95
C GLU A 7 -17.51 -29.93 -22.78
N SER A 8 -16.27 -29.59 -23.13
CA SER A 8 -15.26 -29.16 -22.15
C SER A 8 -15.74 -27.86 -21.53
N THR A 9 -16.36 -27.95 -20.35
CA THR A 9 -16.66 -26.79 -19.52
C THR A 9 -15.35 -26.17 -19.04
N VAL A 10 -14.88 -25.14 -19.74
CA VAL A 10 -13.80 -24.30 -19.28
C VAL A 10 -14.30 -23.54 -18.05
N THR A 11 -14.07 -24.08 -16.87
CA THR A 11 -14.29 -23.35 -15.60
C THR A 11 -13.31 -22.19 -15.56
N SER A 12 -13.81 -20.95 -15.64
CA SER A 12 -12.99 -19.76 -15.44
C SER A 12 -12.37 -19.80 -14.05
N ALA A 13 -11.10 -19.38 -13.92
CA ALA A 13 -10.41 -19.29 -12.64
C ALA A 13 -11.22 -18.37 -11.69
N PRO A 14 -11.29 -18.69 -10.37
CA PRO A 14 -11.99 -17.87 -9.40
C PRO A 14 -11.47 -16.44 -9.39
N THR A 15 -12.37 -15.48 -9.21
CA THR A 15 -12.07 -14.05 -9.10
C THR A 15 -12.20 -13.63 -7.65
N GLY A 16 -11.26 -12.80 -7.16
CA GLY A 16 -11.30 -12.24 -5.81
C GLY A 16 -12.48 -11.27 -5.63
N SER A 17 -12.82 -10.96 -4.37
CA SER A 17 -13.84 -10.00 -4.01
C SER A 17 -13.29 -8.94 -3.08
N LEU A 18 -13.63 -7.66 -3.31
CA LEU A 18 -13.25 -6.57 -2.40
C LEU A 18 -13.92 -6.69 -1.03
N SER A 19 -15.14 -7.25 -0.95
CA SER A 19 -15.82 -7.48 0.32
C SER A 19 -15.05 -8.35 1.30
N ASP A 20 -14.19 -9.24 0.78
CA ASP A 20 -13.39 -10.15 1.61
C ASP A 20 -12.23 -9.44 2.32
N ILE A 21 -11.78 -8.31 1.77
CA ILE A 21 -10.66 -7.52 2.27
C ILE A 21 -11.07 -6.15 2.79
N GLU A 22 -12.38 -5.84 2.79
CA GLU A 22 -12.87 -4.56 3.31
C GLU A 22 -12.60 -4.42 4.81
N GLY A 23 -12.19 -3.22 5.22
CA GLY A 23 -11.89 -2.89 6.62
C GLY A 23 -10.58 -2.17 6.82
N THR A 24 -10.15 -2.13 8.07
CA THR A 24 -8.88 -1.56 8.50
C THR A 24 -7.91 -2.65 8.91
N TRP A 25 -6.69 -2.56 8.40
CA TRP A 25 -5.61 -3.51 8.63
C TRP A 25 -4.36 -2.77 9.08
N SER A 26 -3.58 -3.33 9.98
CA SER A 26 -2.36 -2.67 10.45
C SER A 26 -1.16 -3.61 10.50
N LEU A 27 0.00 -3.02 10.29
CA LEU A 27 1.30 -3.58 10.58
C LEU A 27 1.91 -2.76 11.72
N GLY A 28 2.28 -3.42 12.81
CA GLY A 28 2.97 -2.79 13.94
C GLY A 28 4.36 -2.31 13.56
N CYS A 29 5.09 -1.79 14.56
CA CYS A 29 6.46 -1.33 14.37
C CYS A 29 7.33 -2.41 13.72
N THR A 30 8.01 -2.09 12.63
CA THR A 30 8.96 -3.00 11.98
C THR A 30 10.12 -3.32 12.91
N SER A 31 10.65 -4.55 12.83
CA SER A 31 11.78 -4.99 13.66
C SER A 31 13.14 -4.49 13.16
N GLU A 32 13.19 -4.01 11.92
CA GLU A 32 14.40 -3.55 11.23
C GLU A 32 14.17 -2.17 10.61
N LYS A 33 15.26 -1.47 10.34
CA LYS A 33 15.23 -0.14 9.69
C LYS A 33 14.83 -0.25 8.21
N PRO A 34 14.09 0.72 7.70
CA PRO A 34 13.49 1.85 8.44
C PRO A 34 12.39 1.39 9.40
N TYR A 35 12.32 1.99 10.60
CA TYR A 35 11.24 1.72 11.54
C TYR A 35 9.96 2.39 11.07
N GLU A 36 8.94 1.59 10.85
CA GLU A 36 7.68 2.02 10.25
C GLU A 36 6.50 1.33 10.93
N GLN A 37 5.37 2.00 10.92
CA GLN A 37 4.05 1.41 11.18
C GLN A 37 3.17 1.72 9.98
N GLU A 38 2.33 0.76 9.59
CA GLU A 38 1.45 0.94 8.45
C GLU A 38 0.00 0.64 8.80
N THR A 39 -0.88 1.43 8.22
CA THR A 39 -2.33 1.18 8.26
C THR A 39 -2.86 1.14 6.84
N VAL A 40 -3.61 0.10 6.53
CA VAL A 40 -4.34 -0.08 5.28
C VAL A 40 -5.82 0.04 5.56
N GLN A 41 -6.51 0.89 4.83
CA GLN A 41 -7.97 1.02 4.86
C GLN A 41 -8.53 0.70 3.47
N ILE A 42 -9.44 -0.28 3.40
CA ILE A 42 -10.11 -0.66 2.17
C ILE A 42 -11.61 -0.43 2.38
N HIS A 43 -12.19 0.44 1.55
CA HIS A 43 -13.60 0.74 1.59
C HIS A 43 -14.16 0.89 0.17
N GLY A 44 -15.06 0.01 -0.20
CA GLY A 44 -15.58 -0.06 -1.57
C GLY A 44 -14.43 -0.25 -2.58
N VAL A 45 -14.23 0.73 -3.46
CA VAL A 45 -13.18 0.71 -4.50
C VAL A 45 -11.96 1.55 -4.15
N ASP A 46 -11.87 2.03 -2.92
CA ASP A 46 -10.76 2.85 -2.42
C ASP A 46 -9.86 2.04 -1.49
N PHE A 47 -8.55 2.24 -1.65
CA PHE A 47 -7.50 1.67 -0.82
C PHE A 47 -6.58 2.81 -0.36
N VAL A 48 -6.45 3.00 0.94
CA VAL A 48 -5.55 4.00 1.53
C VAL A 48 -4.49 3.28 2.35
N LEU A 49 -3.22 3.50 2.00
CA LEU A 49 -2.06 3.08 2.78
C LEU A 49 -1.46 4.31 3.44
N GLU A 50 -1.38 4.31 4.75
CA GLU A 50 -0.64 5.30 5.53
C GLU A 50 0.53 4.64 6.23
N THR A 51 1.74 5.18 6.04
CA THR A 51 2.97 4.73 6.66
C THR A 51 3.48 5.83 7.58
N LEU A 52 3.61 5.54 8.87
CA LEU A 52 4.31 6.38 9.84
C LEU A 52 5.78 5.97 9.85
N VAL A 53 6.68 6.93 9.64
CA VAL A 53 8.13 6.71 9.59
C VAL A 53 8.78 7.31 10.83
N TYR A 54 9.66 6.53 11.47
CA TYR A 54 10.33 6.84 12.72
C TYR A 54 11.82 7.07 12.53
N GLY A 55 12.49 7.58 13.55
CA GLY A 55 13.94 7.78 13.50
C GLY A 55 14.72 6.46 13.60
N ASP A 56 15.94 6.45 13.07
CA ASP A 56 16.82 5.26 13.07
C ASP A 56 17.19 4.71 14.45
N SER A 57 16.98 5.49 15.50
CA SER A 57 17.17 5.10 16.91
C SER A 57 15.86 4.78 17.64
N ASP A 58 14.70 4.93 16.99
CA ASP A 58 13.38 4.74 17.57
C ASP A 58 12.77 3.38 17.20
N SER A 59 13.42 2.32 17.64
CA SER A 59 12.97 0.93 17.39
C SER A 59 11.64 0.58 18.08
N ALA A 60 11.16 1.43 18.97
CA ALA A 60 9.85 1.28 19.62
C ALA A 60 8.72 2.02 18.88
N CYS A 61 9.02 2.72 17.79
CA CYS A 61 8.06 3.55 17.05
C CYS A 61 7.28 4.52 17.95
N SER A 62 8.01 5.24 18.79
CA SER A 62 7.43 6.10 19.84
C SER A 62 7.08 7.49 19.33
N VAL A 63 7.91 8.07 18.44
CA VAL A 63 7.74 9.43 17.93
C VAL A 63 7.92 9.45 16.42
N ALA A 64 6.80 9.48 15.70
CA ALA A 64 6.81 9.54 14.24
C ALA A 64 7.44 10.87 13.76
N ARG A 65 8.27 10.75 12.72
CA ARG A 65 8.91 11.89 12.05
C ARG A 65 8.03 12.49 10.96
N TYR A 66 7.46 11.62 10.13
CA TYR A 66 6.54 12.01 9.06
C TYR A 66 5.61 10.85 8.71
N SER A 67 4.50 11.18 8.09
CA SER A 67 3.62 10.19 7.46
C SER A 67 3.72 10.25 5.95
N VAL A 68 3.55 9.09 5.32
CA VAL A 68 3.42 8.92 3.88
C VAL A 68 2.04 8.33 3.62
N LYS A 69 1.25 8.99 2.77
CA LYS A 69 -0.08 8.51 2.41
C LYS A 69 -0.15 8.23 0.92
N LYS A 70 -0.60 7.03 0.58
CA LYS A 70 -0.94 6.62 -0.79
C LYS A 70 -2.42 6.26 -0.83
N HIS A 71 -3.17 6.94 -1.68
CA HIS A 71 -4.57 6.64 -1.92
C HIS A 71 -4.72 6.10 -3.33
N TYR A 72 -5.24 4.90 -3.44
CA TYR A 72 -5.57 4.25 -4.68
C TYR A 72 -7.09 4.15 -4.81
N THR A 73 -7.59 4.27 -6.02
CA THR A 73 -9.02 4.15 -6.32
C THR A 73 -9.24 3.21 -7.50
N ASN A 74 -10.50 2.93 -7.82
CA ASN A 74 -10.87 2.00 -8.89
C ASN A 74 -10.24 0.61 -8.68
N LEU A 75 -10.27 0.11 -7.45
CA LEU A 75 -9.81 -1.24 -7.13
C LEU A 75 -10.64 -2.26 -7.90
N VAL A 76 -9.95 -3.12 -8.63
CA VAL A 76 -10.56 -4.24 -9.35
C VAL A 76 -9.80 -5.52 -9.01
N PRO A 77 -10.41 -6.43 -8.23
CA PRO A 77 -9.84 -7.75 -8.01
C PRO A 77 -9.92 -8.57 -9.30
N GLY A 78 -8.90 -9.34 -9.56
CA GLY A 78 -8.82 -10.19 -10.73
C GLY A 78 -8.74 -11.67 -10.37
N THR A 79 -8.25 -12.46 -11.31
CA THR A 79 -8.18 -13.92 -11.18
C THR A 79 -7.12 -14.36 -10.17
N GLU A 80 -7.28 -15.59 -9.71
CA GLU A 80 -6.35 -16.28 -8.84
C GLU A 80 -4.92 -16.32 -9.43
N ARG A 81 -3.92 -16.14 -8.58
CA ARG A 81 -2.49 -16.12 -8.92
C ARG A 81 -1.66 -16.69 -7.78
N THR A 82 -0.54 -17.31 -8.11
CA THR A 82 0.49 -17.63 -7.12
C THR A 82 1.23 -16.36 -6.72
N LEU A 83 1.38 -16.16 -5.42
CA LEU A 83 2.07 -15.02 -4.82
C LEU A 83 3.57 -15.33 -4.62
N SER A 84 4.36 -14.33 -4.27
CA SER A 84 5.81 -14.50 -4.04
C SER A 84 6.13 -15.36 -2.81
N ASN A 85 5.20 -15.47 -1.86
CA ASN A 85 5.29 -16.37 -0.70
C ASN A 85 4.74 -17.79 -0.98
N GLU A 86 4.57 -18.15 -2.27
CA GLU A 86 4.07 -19.45 -2.74
C GLU A 86 2.61 -19.77 -2.35
N THR A 87 1.88 -18.86 -1.73
CA THR A 87 0.45 -19.03 -1.45
C THR A 87 -0.39 -18.64 -2.67
N MET A 88 -1.63 -19.11 -2.69
CA MET A 88 -2.62 -18.65 -3.67
C MET A 88 -3.26 -17.35 -3.21
N GLY A 89 -3.48 -16.46 -4.14
CA GLY A 89 -4.15 -15.17 -3.90
C GLY A 89 -4.76 -14.64 -5.18
N TYR A 90 -5.04 -13.35 -5.23
CA TYR A 90 -5.73 -12.72 -6.34
C TYR A 90 -4.93 -11.54 -6.85
N SER A 91 -5.02 -11.27 -8.15
CA SER A 91 -4.51 -10.03 -8.72
C SER A 91 -5.40 -8.85 -8.30
N LEU A 92 -4.80 -7.66 -8.22
CA LEU A 92 -5.47 -6.41 -7.89
C LEU A 92 -4.97 -5.33 -8.83
N THR A 93 -5.87 -4.57 -9.42
CA THR A 93 -5.54 -3.38 -10.19
C THR A 93 -6.20 -2.16 -9.57
N SER A 94 -5.54 -1.03 -9.68
CA SER A 94 -6.01 0.25 -9.13
C SER A 94 -5.39 1.42 -9.89
N ALA A 95 -5.79 2.64 -9.54
CA ALA A 95 -5.16 3.87 -10.03
C ALA A 95 -4.73 4.73 -8.82
N LEU A 96 -3.52 5.29 -8.88
CA LEU A 96 -3.02 6.19 -7.84
C LEU A 96 -3.78 7.51 -7.89
N LYS A 97 -4.45 7.88 -6.80
CA LYS A 97 -5.20 9.13 -6.64
C LYS A 97 -4.45 10.19 -5.84
N GLU A 98 -3.68 9.76 -4.84
CA GLU A 98 -2.89 10.64 -3.98
C GLU A 98 -1.58 9.95 -3.60
N PHE A 99 -0.49 10.70 -3.59
CA PHE A 99 0.76 10.33 -2.96
C PHE A 99 1.30 11.56 -2.24
N SER A 100 1.22 11.56 -0.93
CA SER A 100 1.53 12.74 -0.13
C SER A 100 2.40 12.39 1.08
N VAL A 101 3.11 13.41 1.58
CA VAL A 101 3.96 13.35 2.77
C VAL A 101 3.57 14.49 3.70
N THR A 102 3.56 14.21 5.00
CA THR A 102 3.29 15.18 6.05
C THR A 102 4.38 15.09 7.13
N PRO A 103 5.24 16.11 7.30
CA PRO A 103 6.16 16.15 8.44
C PRO A 103 5.39 16.37 9.73
N LEU A 104 5.70 15.60 10.78
CA LEU A 104 4.93 15.57 12.03
C LEU A 104 5.60 16.33 13.18
N ASN A 105 6.81 16.85 12.96
CA ASN A 105 7.50 17.67 13.94
C ASN A 105 8.47 18.66 13.26
N ASP A 106 8.84 19.72 13.99
CA ASP A 106 9.65 20.81 13.44
C ASP A 106 11.08 20.38 13.07
N ASN A 107 11.67 19.43 13.80
CA ASN A 107 13.00 18.91 13.48
C ASN A 107 12.99 18.20 12.11
N THR A 108 11.98 17.39 11.86
CA THR A 108 11.80 16.73 10.55
C THR A 108 11.55 17.76 9.45
N THR A 109 10.68 18.73 9.71
CA THR A 109 10.38 19.82 8.77
C THR A 109 11.64 20.59 8.38
N ASN A 110 12.45 20.98 9.35
CA ASN A 110 13.72 21.68 9.11
C ASN A 110 14.69 20.81 8.30
N THR A 111 14.80 19.52 8.62
CA THR A 111 15.66 18.58 7.89
C THR A 111 15.20 18.41 6.44
N MET A 112 13.90 18.29 6.19
CA MET A 112 13.33 18.21 4.85
C MET A 112 13.63 19.47 4.02
N ASN A 113 13.48 20.67 4.62
CA ASN A 113 13.76 21.94 3.97
C ASN A 113 15.26 22.11 3.65
N LEU A 114 16.13 21.76 4.59
CA LEU A 114 17.59 21.85 4.38
C LEU A 114 18.08 20.92 3.26
N ASN A 115 17.45 19.77 3.10
CA ASN A 115 17.84 18.77 2.10
C ASN A 115 17.02 18.87 0.80
N ASN A 116 16.15 19.86 0.65
CA ASN A 116 15.22 19.98 -0.48
C ASN A 116 14.49 18.65 -0.76
N TYR A 117 13.94 18.02 0.29
CA TYR A 117 13.31 16.72 0.19
C TYR A 117 12.18 16.72 -0.85
N CYS A 118 12.17 15.73 -1.75
CA CYS A 118 11.30 15.69 -2.92
C CYS A 118 11.40 16.92 -3.85
N GLY A 119 12.56 17.61 -3.85
CA GLY A 119 12.76 18.84 -4.63
C GLY A 119 12.06 20.07 -4.04
N GLU A 120 11.65 20.03 -2.77
CA GLU A 120 10.91 21.09 -2.10
C GLU A 120 11.64 21.61 -0.86
N SER A 121 11.59 22.94 -0.66
CA SER A 121 12.19 23.64 0.50
C SER A 121 11.17 24.44 1.31
N SER A 122 9.87 24.19 1.10
CA SER A 122 8.76 24.93 1.72
C SER A 122 7.87 24.02 2.61
N TRP A 123 8.45 22.96 3.16
CA TRP A 123 7.77 22.07 4.07
C TRP A 123 7.33 22.79 5.36
N GLN A 124 6.14 22.47 5.84
CA GLN A 124 5.60 23.01 7.09
C GLN A 124 5.09 21.84 7.96
N THR A 125 5.34 21.93 9.27
CA THR A 125 4.91 20.92 10.23
C THR A 125 3.40 20.74 10.20
N ASN A 126 2.95 19.48 10.15
CA ASN A 126 1.54 19.08 10.04
C ASN A 126 0.82 19.55 8.77
N GLN A 127 1.56 19.96 7.75
CA GLN A 127 0.97 20.27 6.44
C GLN A 127 1.35 19.21 5.42
N THR A 128 0.33 18.70 4.75
CA THR A 128 0.47 17.65 3.73
C THR A 128 0.91 18.25 2.39
N MET A 129 1.91 17.66 1.77
CA MET A 129 2.38 18.03 0.45
C MET A 129 2.25 16.84 -0.52
N ASN A 130 1.72 17.10 -1.72
CA ASN A 130 1.68 16.10 -2.79
C ASN A 130 3.09 15.90 -3.36
N VAL A 131 3.53 14.64 -3.39
CA VAL A 131 4.83 14.22 -3.89
C VAL A 131 4.74 13.25 -5.08
N ALA A 132 3.55 13.08 -5.67
CA ALA A 132 3.37 12.27 -6.87
C ALA A 132 4.24 12.83 -8.02
N GLY A 133 4.99 11.95 -8.69
CA GLY A 133 5.91 12.30 -9.76
C GLY A 133 7.21 12.97 -9.32
N LYS A 134 7.40 13.31 -8.03
CA LYS A 134 8.63 13.92 -7.51
C LYS A 134 9.65 12.86 -7.11
N ASP A 135 10.94 13.18 -7.23
CA ASP A 135 12.02 12.34 -6.72
C ASP A 135 12.30 12.70 -5.25
N CYS A 136 12.07 11.72 -4.36
CA CYS A 136 12.33 11.86 -2.93
C CYS A 136 13.60 11.12 -2.47
N GLY A 137 14.51 10.83 -3.39
CA GLY A 137 15.81 10.19 -3.11
C GLY A 137 15.92 8.72 -3.53
N ASN A 138 14.82 8.11 -3.98
CA ASN A 138 14.78 6.72 -4.47
C ASN A 138 14.28 6.63 -5.92
N GLY A 139 14.43 7.70 -6.70
CA GLY A 139 13.83 7.85 -8.02
C GLY A 139 12.47 8.53 -7.97
N ALA A 140 11.92 8.83 -9.14
CA ALA A 140 10.63 9.52 -9.24
C ALA A 140 9.48 8.66 -8.71
N ASN A 141 8.68 9.23 -7.83
CA ASN A 141 7.43 8.62 -7.36
C ASN A 141 6.45 8.40 -8.53
N PRO A 142 5.52 7.43 -8.42
CA PRO A 142 4.46 7.27 -9.40
C PRO A 142 3.66 8.57 -9.58
N ILE A 143 3.23 8.83 -10.81
CA ILE A 143 2.36 9.96 -11.13
C ILE A 143 0.90 9.64 -10.82
N LEU A 144 0.09 10.69 -10.58
CA LEU A 144 -1.35 10.53 -10.37
C LEU A 144 -2.02 9.88 -11.59
N ASN A 145 -3.04 9.09 -11.34
CA ASN A 145 -3.78 8.28 -12.31
C ASN A 145 -2.97 7.18 -13.00
N SER A 146 -1.73 6.93 -12.57
CA SER A 146 -0.98 5.77 -13.03
C SER A 146 -1.66 4.48 -12.58
N LYS A 147 -1.72 3.50 -13.48
CA LYS A 147 -2.26 2.19 -13.17
C LYS A 147 -1.26 1.41 -12.32
N VAL A 148 -1.76 0.84 -11.24
CA VAL A 148 -0.97 0.04 -10.30
C VAL A 148 -1.47 -1.39 -10.32
N TYR A 149 -0.54 -2.34 -10.31
CA TYR A 149 -0.81 -3.77 -10.26
C TYR A 149 -0.22 -4.33 -8.98
N ASP A 150 -1.01 -5.08 -8.26
CA ASP A 150 -0.57 -5.82 -7.07
C ASP A 150 -1.25 -7.20 -7.04
N ARG A 151 -0.93 -7.98 -6.04
CA ARG A 151 -1.57 -9.25 -5.73
C ARG A 151 -1.76 -9.32 -4.22
N TYR A 152 -2.78 -10.02 -3.79
CA TYR A 152 -3.10 -10.16 -2.37
C TYR A 152 -3.61 -11.56 -2.03
N SER A 153 -3.43 -11.96 -0.78
CA SER A 153 -4.16 -13.05 -0.15
C SER A 153 -4.66 -12.60 1.21
N PHE A 154 -5.66 -13.28 1.72
CA PHE A 154 -6.30 -12.90 2.98
C PHE A 154 -6.81 -14.11 3.75
N THR A 155 -6.98 -13.89 5.05
CA THR A 155 -7.75 -14.71 5.98
C THR A 155 -8.75 -13.80 6.68
N THR A 156 -9.54 -14.32 7.61
CA THR A 156 -10.43 -13.48 8.43
C THR A 156 -9.68 -12.46 9.29
N GLU A 157 -8.41 -12.70 9.58
CA GLU A 157 -7.60 -11.91 10.52
C GLU A 157 -6.37 -11.25 9.88
N SER A 158 -5.99 -11.64 8.66
CA SER A 158 -4.78 -11.14 8.02
C SER A 158 -4.99 -10.81 6.54
N LEU A 159 -4.28 -9.79 6.06
CA LEU A 159 -4.16 -9.38 4.67
C LEU A 159 -2.67 -9.38 4.28
N TYR A 160 -2.30 -10.15 3.26
CA TYR A 160 -0.98 -10.12 2.67
C TYR A 160 -1.01 -9.34 1.35
N LEU A 161 -0.10 -8.36 1.21
CA LEU A 161 0.12 -7.60 -0.03
C LEU A 161 1.46 -8.01 -0.64
N ASP A 162 1.41 -8.57 -1.84
CA ASP A 162 2.57 -9.18 -2.50
C ASP A 162 3.62 -8.15 -2.96
N GLY A 163 3.17 -6.97 -3.39
CA GLY A 163 4.08 -5.90 -3.82
C GLY A 163 4.96 -5.35 -2.71
N SER A 164 4.47 -5.33 -1.47
CA SER A 164 5.25 -4.95 -0.29
C SER A 164 5.84 -6.14 0.45
N GLN A 165 5.37 -7.36 0.19
CA GLN A 165 5.69 -8.60 0.93
C GLN A 165 5.38 -8.49 2.43
N LYS A 166 4.31 -7.74 2.79
CA LYS A 166 3.91 -7.47 4.17
C LYS A 166 2.57 -8.12 4.50
N THR A 167 2.45 -8.57 5.74
CA THR A 167 1.22 -9.12 6.30
C THR A 167 0.66 -8.19 7.37
N TYR A 168 -0.56 -7.74 7.17
CA TYR A 168 -1.28 -6.83 8.05
C TYR A 168 -2.31 -7.61 8.86
N GLN A 169 -2.57 -7.18 10.09
CA GLN A 169 -3.57 -7.76 10.98
C GLN A 169 -4.85 -6.93 10.96
N LYS A 170 -6.01 -7.59 10.94
CA LYS A 170 -7.31 -6.91 10.94
C LYS A 170 -7.51 -6.17 12.26
N GLN A 171 -7.99 -4.94 12.15
CA GLN A 171 -8.36 -4.15 13.31
C GLN A 171 -9.86 -4.34 13.61
N PRO A 172 -10.25 -4.29 14.90
CA PRO A 172 -11.64 -4.38 15.33
C PRO A 172 -12.58 -3.38 14.69
#